data_819be0f1063e53eb56d91ee8cab907ff
#
_entry.id   819be0f1063e53eb56d91ee8cab907ff
#
_cell.length_a   1.000
_cell.length_b   1.000
_cell.length_c   1.000
_cell.angle_alpha   90.00
_cell.angle_beta   90.00
_cell.angle_gamma   90.00
#
_symmetry.space_group_name_H-M   'P 1'
#
loop_
_entity.id
_entity.type
_entity.pdbx_description
1 polymer ?
#
loop_
_entity_poly.entity_id
_entity_poly.type
_entity_poly.pdbx_seq_one_letter_code
_entity_poly.pdbx_strand_id
1 'polypeptide(L)'
;MLYAVLMYPLAYFYLRGVMFPQSYPDWGMPVFAALFMVYVDCAARAAHRTAAKETPLWAVCWMALAVAYPLYGYQPGPLGDWQWPAWHLFAVWYVLARCGMLAQGQSGSLAPLDALAGFVLLPFGNFFLRARTVFAALRTHLQDRTGTRKVLRLIVTAAVTLALCGVAWGLLAAADANFAALGQQVSDWWNRLLNNVRFIDQLMYILLSLPVGAWLYGLVGGSLRRKAPPTTAQQCAAVLENCRVVPRTTAVAAVMALCGVYALFFAVQAGEWLAAAPLGLDAPDTAAFAVNGFWELLKILLLNFAVLAGIQFFGRAPLPKALAAVFCGFGVAFAALAAGKLAVYVTLCALTPRRFTAAWCLFVLAVCAVLALVRVFKPIPAAKLAIFAAAVSFTLLCCVNVKQRVIDVNLARYEAGIDEELDWGVLWECGYQESAAQ
;
A
#
# COMPACT_ATOMS: atom_id res chain seq x y z
N MET A 1 13.75 -19.17 18.09
CA MET A 1 14.19 -18.12 19.00
C MET A 1 14.90 -16.98 18.28
N LEU A 2 15.98 -17.23 17.54
CA LEU A 2 16.78 -16.21 16.84
C LEU A 2 15.91 -15.20 16.05
N TYR A 3 15.02 -15.67 15.19
CA TYR A 3 14.13 -14.81 14.38
C TYR A 3 13.19 -13.94 15.23
N ALA A 4 12.73 -14.41 16.39
CA ALA A 4 11.91 -13.60 17.30
C ALA A 4 12.69 -12.47 17.97
N VAL A 5 13.97 -12.68 18.24
CA VAL A 5 14.88 -11.67 18.80
C VAL A 5 15.29 -10.66 17.74
N LEU A 6 15.71 -11.11 16.55
CA LEU A 6 16.13 -10.26 15.44
C LEU A 6 15.02 -9.32 14.92
N MET A 7 13.76 -9.66 15.14
CA MET A 7 12.65 -8.78 14.75
C MET A 7 12.63 -7.47 15.57
N TYR A 8 13.20 -7.44 16.76
CA TYR A 8 13.20 -6.22 17.57
C TYR A 8 14.08 -5.10 16.97
N PRO A 9 15.37 -5.33 16.65
CA PRO A 9 16.18 -4.32 15.98
C PRO A 9 15.63 -3.94 14.61
N LEU A 10 15.01 -4.88 13.86
CA LEU A 10 14.34 -4.56 12.60
C LEU A 10 13.14 -3.63 12.78
N ALA A 11 12.32 -3.87 13.82
CA ALA A 11 11.17 -3.01 14.13
C ALA A 11 11.61 -1.62 14.61
N TYR A 12 12.66 -1.54 15.41
CA TYR A 12 13.26 -0.28 15.82
C TYR A 12 13.80 0.50 14.60
N PHE A 13 14.52 -0.19 13.71
CA PHE A 13 15.05 0.41 12.49
C PHE A 13 13.92 0.87 11.55
N TYR A 14 12.83 0.09 11.43
CA TYR A 14 11.64 0.49 10.68
C TYR A 14 11.05 1.80 11.20
N LEU A 15 10.89 1.93 12.52
CA LEU A 15 10.34 3.16 13.10
C LEU A 15 11.24 4.36 12.81
N ARG A 16 12.55 4.22 13.04
CA ARG A 16 13.50 5.33 12.93
C ARG A 16 13.87 5.67 11.49
N GLY A 17 13.99 4.67 10.62
CA GLY A 17 14.46 4.84 9.25
C GLY A 17 13.35 4.89 8.20
N VAL A 18 12.09 4.51 8.55
CA VAL A 18 10.98 4.49 7.59
C VAL A 18 9.82 5.38 8.04
N MET A 19 9.38 5.22 9.32
CA MET A 19 8.22 5.97 9.83
C MET A 19 8.57 7.40 10.22
N PHE A 20 9.75 7.61 10.83
CA PHE A 20 10.20 8.90 11.36
C PHE A 20 11.63 9.20 10.90
N PRO A 21 11.85 9.40 9.58
CA PRO A 21 13.17 9.70 9.06
C PRO A 21 13.70 11.02 9.62
N GLN A 22 15.00 11.05 9.96
CA GLN A 22 15.64 12.20 10.60
C GLN A 22 16.34 13.13 9.62
N SER A 23 16.58 12.66 8.39
CA SER A 23 17.30 13.39 7.36
C SER A 23 16.78 13.01 5.97
N TYR A 24 16.87 13.95 5.04
CA TYR A 24 16.56 13.71 3.64
C TYR A 24 17.83 13.98 2.79
N PRO A 25 18.18 13.14 1.80
CA PRO A 25 17.49 11.88 1.38
C PRO A 25 17.70 10.75 2.40
N ASP A 26 16.61 10.05 2.75
CA ASP A 26 16.65 8.97 3.72
C ASP A 26 16.70 7.60 3.03
N TRP A 27 17.81 6.91 3.17
CA TRP A 27 18.03 5.55 2.67
C TRP A 27 17.44 4.47 3.59
N GLY A 28 16.70 4.85 4.62
CA GLY A 28 16.07 3.91 5.56
C GLY A 28 15.13 2.92 4.91
N MET A 29 14.31 3.36 3.94
CA MET A 29 13.38 2.46 3.24
C MET A 29 14.09 1.34 2.45
N PRO A 30 15.06 1.62 1.56
CA PRO A 30 15.75 0.55 0.83
C PRO A 30 16.58 -0.36 1.73
N VAL A 31 17.25 0.19 2.75
CA VAL A 31 18.01 -0.61 3.72
C VAL A 31 17.07 -1.52 4.53
N PHE A 32 15.95 -1.00 5.00
CA PHE A 32 14.94 -1.82 5.70
C PHE A 32 14.40 -2.92 4.78
N ALA A 33 14.04 -2.58 3.54
CA ALA A 33 13.53 -3.54 2.58
C ALA A 33 14.52 -4.68 2.35
N ALA A 34 15.81 -4.36 2.14
CA ALA A 34 16.88 -5.36 1.96
C ALA A 34 17.03 -6.27 3.19
N LEU A 35 17.14 -5.68 4.39
CA LEU A 35 17.30 -6.43 5.64
C LEU A 35 16.09 -7.31 5.93
N PHE A 36 14.88 -6.79 5.70
CA PHE A 36 13.65 -7.54 5.92
C PHE A 36 13.47 -8.66 4.89
N MET A 37 13.84 -8.44 3.61
CA MET A 37 13.87 -9.50 2.59
C MET A 37 14.80 -10.64 3.00
N VAL A 38 16.02 -10.33 3.41
CA VAL A 38 17.00 -11.34 3.89
C VAL A 38 16.42 -12.08 5.10
N TYR A 39 15.85 -11.36 6.05
CA TYR A 39 15.22 -11.95 7.24
C TYR A 39 14.10 -12.93 6.85
N VAL A 40 13.16 -12.51 5.99
CA VAL A 40 12.04 -13.34 5.55
C VAL A 40 12.53 -14.54 4.75
N ASP A 41 13.51 -14.36 3.86
CA ASP A 41 14.04 -15.42 3.03
C ASP A 41 14.75 -16.50 3.87
N CYS A 42 15.62 -16.09 4.79
CA CYS A 42 16.29 -17.00 5.72
C CYS A 42 15.28 -17.77 6.59
N ALA A 43 14.27 -17.06 7.13
CA ALA A 43 13.24 -17.67 7.96
C ALA A 43 12.37 -18.66 7.18
N ALA A 44 12.03 -18.34 5.93
CA ALA A 44 11.24 -19.20 5.05
C ALA A 44 12.02 -20.44 4.61
N ARG A 45 13.33 -20.30 4.30
CA ARG A 45 14.21 -21.43 4.02
C ARG A 45 14.37 -22.36 5.23
N ALA A 46 14.59 -21.80 6.41
CA ALA A 46 14.68 -22.59 7.65
C ALA A 46 13.38 -23.34 7.98
N ALA A 47 12.23 -22.81 7.55
CA ALA A 47 10.93 -23.45 7.69
C ALA A 47 10.52 -24.31 6.49
N HIS A 48 11.43 -24.54 5.54
CA HIS A 48 11.20 -25.31 4.29
C HIS A 48 9.97 -24.86 3.50
N ARG A 49 9.75 -23.52 3.41
CA ARG A 49 8.63 -22.95 2.68
C ARG A 49 8.93 -22.80 1.20
N THR A 50 8.00 -23.24 0.36
CA THR A 50 8.05 -23.04 -1.09
C THR A 50 7.57 -21.65 -1.45
N ALA A 51 8.36 -20.92 -2.23
CA ALA A 51 8.00 -19.62 -2.73
C ALA A 51 7.04 -19.71 -3.92
N ALA A 52 6.08 -18.80 -4.03
CA ALA A 52 5.30 -18.61 -5.24
C ALA A 52 6.21 -18.17 -6.40
N LYS A 53 5.89 -18.52 -7.64
CA LYS A 53 6.69 -18.16 -8.83
C LYS A 53 6.83 -16.64 -9.03
N GLU A 54 5.92 -15.87 -8.48
CA GLU A 54 5.86 -14.41 -8.59
C GLU A 54 6.64 -13.64 -7.49
N THR A 55 7.22 -14.38 -6.54
CA THR A 55 8.00 -13.78 -5.44
C THR A 55 9.11 -12.82 -5.92
N PRO A 56 9.89 -13.11 -6.98
CA PRO A 56 10.91 -12.19 -7.49
C PRO A 56 10.31 -10.88 -8.01
N LEU A 57 9.15 -10.91 -8.65
CA LEU A 57 8.46 -9.72 -9.13
C LEU A 57 8.16 -8.76 -7.97
N TRP A 58 7.56 -9.29 -6.91
CA TRP A 58 7.21 -8.51 -5.72
C TRP A 58 8.44 -7.97 -4.99
N ALA A 59 9.52 -8.76 -4.93
CA ALA A 59 10.79 -8.30 -4.38
C ALA A 59 11.37 -7.12 -5.17
N VAL A 60 11.38 -7.22 -6.51
CA VAL A 60 11.89 -6.16 -7.39
C VAL A 60 11.01 -4.90 -7.30
N CYS A 61 9.69 -5.03 -7.41
CA CYS A 61 8.78 -3.90 -7.30
C CYS A 61 8.90 -3.20 -5.94
N TRP A 62 8.97 -3.96 -4.85
CA TRP A 62 9.12 -3.41 -3.51
C TRP A 62 10.44 -2.68 -3.31
N MET A 63 11.55 -3.28 -3.77
CA MET A 63 12.87 -2.66 -3.68
C MET A 63 12.99 -1.42 -4.59
N ALA A 64 12.48 -1.48 -5.82
CA ALA A 64 12.49 -0.34 -6.73
C ALA A 64 11.71 0.85 -6.16
N LEU A 65 10.54 0.59 -5.55
CA LEU A 65 9.75 1.62 -4.87
C LEU A 65 10.49 2.21 -3.66
N ALA A 66 11.19 1.34 -2.90
CA ALA A 66 12.01 1.77 -1.77
C ALA A 66 13.18 2.68 -2.20
N VAL A 67 13.82 2.38 -3.33
CA VAL A 67 14.95 3.17 -3.89
C VAL A 67 14.46 4.46 -4.56
N ALA A 68 13.29 4.43 -5.17
CA ALA A 68 12.71 5.63 -5.81
C ALA A 68 12.47 6.77 -4.80
N TYR A 69 12.12 6.44 -3.55
CA TYR A 69 11.83 7.44 -2.53
C TYR A 69 13.03 8.34 -2.19
N PRO A 70 14.23 7.84 -1.83
CA PRO A 70 15.38 8.71 -1.58
C PRO A 70 15.92 9.41 -2.83
N LEU A 71 15.69 8.87 -4.03
CA LEU A 71 16.16 9.46 -5.28
C LEU A 71 15.30 10.64 -5.75
N TYR A 72 13.97 10.52 -5.67
CA TYR A 72 13.04 11.50 -6.24
C TYR A 72 12.19 12.21 -5.18
N GLY A 73 12.29 11.77 -3.92
CA GLY A 73 11.52 12.29 -2.81
C GLY A 73 10.04 11.93 -2.87
N TYR A 74 9.27 12.65 -2.09
CA TYR A 74 7.82 12.57 -2.11
C TYR A 74 7.31 13.08 -3.47
N GLN A 75 6.58 12.25 -4.18
CA GLN A 75 6.02 12.62 -5.48
C GLN A 75 4.86 13.61 -5.30
N PRO A 76 4.67 14.56 -6.25
CA PRO A 76 3.60 15.54 -6.13
C PRO A 76 2.22 14.93 -6.36
N GLY A 77 1.21 15.51 -5.71
CA GLY A 77 -0.19 15.13 -5.86
C GLY A 77 -0.51 13.71 -5.37
N PRO A 78 -1.59 13.10 -5.85
CA PRO A 78 -2.08 11.81 -5.35
C PRO A 78 -1.09 10.66 -5.47
N LEU A 79 -0.12 10.75 -6.38
CA LEU A 79 0.92 9.72 -6.53
C LEU A 79 1.75 9.56 -5.26
N GLY A 80 2.11 10.67 -4.62
CA GLY A 80 2.83 10.65 -3.35
C GLY A 80 2.02 10.00 -2.24
N ASP A 81 0.73 10.33 -2.15
CA ASP A 81 -0.17 9.76 -1.14
C ASP A 81 -0.29 8.23 -1.27
N TRP A 82 -0.19 7.69 -2.49
CA TRP A 82 -0.28 6.26 -2.75
C TRP A 82 1.06 5.52 -2.65
N GLN A 83 2.18 6.22 -2.79
CA GLN A 83 3.52 5.61 -2.80
C GLN A 83 3.81 4.87 -1.49
N TRP A 84 3.49 5.49 -0.35
CA TRP A 84 3.75 4.92 0.96
C TRP A 84 2.87 3.68 1.27
N PRO A 85 1.53 3.71 1.12
CA PRO A 85 0.71 2.50 1.28
C PRO A 85 1.03 1.41 0.26
N ALA A 86 1.38 1.75 -0.99
CA ALA A 86 1.78 0.77 -1.98
C ALA A 86 3.08 0.04 -1.60
N TRP A 87 4.06 0.76 -1.02
CA TRP A 87 5.28 0.17 -0.52
C TRP A 87 5.01 -0.88 0.57
N HIS A 88 4.09 -0.60 1.50
CA HIS A 88 3.67 -1.56 2.53
C HIS A 88 2.89 -2.73 1.94
N LEU A 89 2.03 -2.46 0.95
CA LEU A 89 1.30 -3.50 0.24
C LEU A 89 2.26 -4.49 -0.43
N PHE A 90 3.28 -3.99 -1.12
CA PHE A 90 4.28 -4.83 -1.78
C PHE A 90 5.13 -5.63 -0.77
N ALA A 91 5.47 -5.04 0.38
CA ALA A 91 6.13 -5.74 1.47
C ALA A 91 5.30 -6.94 1.97
N VAL A 92 4.03 -6.71 2.27
CA VAL A 92 3.10 -7.76 2.70
C VAL A 92 2.94 -8.82 1.62
N TRP A 93 2.77 -8.41 0.37
CA TRP A 93 2.64 -9.33 -0.77
C TRP A 93 3.88 -10.18 -0.97
N TYR A 94 5.07 -9.59 -0.85
CA TYR A 94 6.33 -10.32 -0.86
C TYR A 94 6.36 -11.41 0.22
N VAL A 95 5.97 -11.09 1.46
CA VAL A 95 5.93 -12.06 2.56
C VAL A 95 4.97 -13.20 2.26
N LEU A 96 3.74 -12.89 1.80
CA LEU A 96 2.74 -13.90 1.46
C LEU A 96 3.21 -14.81 0.31
N ALA A 97 3.75 -14.22 -0.75
CA ALA A 97 4.28 -14.96 -1.90
C ALA A 97 5.48 -15.82 -1.51
N ARG A 98 6.41 -15.28 -0.69
CA ARG A 98 7.62 -16.00 -0.25
C ARG A 98 7.29 -17.16 0.69
N CYS A 99 6.27 -17.01 1.53
CA CYS A 99 5.84 -18.04 2.47
C CYS A 99 4.78 -19.00 1.91
N GLY A 100 4.31 -18.79 0.67
CA GLY A 100 3.28 -19.62 0.03
C GLY A 100 1.89 -19.46 0.69
N MET A 101 1.57 -18.24 1.15
CA MET A 101 0.33 -17.92 1.89
C MET A 101 -0.73 -17.20 1.04
N LEU A 102 -0.53 -17.09 -0.28
CA LEU A 102 -1.55 -16.59 -1.19
C LEU A 102 -2.70 -17.60 -1.33
N ALA A 103 -3.95 -17.16 -1.28
CA ALA A 103 -5.16 -18.00 -1.24
C ALA A 103 -5.27 -18.97 -2.45
N GLN A 104 -4.78 -18.56 -3.61
CA GLN A 104 -4.74 -19.37 -4.84
C GLN A 104 -3.32 -19.91 -5.14
N GLY A 105 -2.36 -19.79 -4.21
CA GLY A 105 -0.94 -20.08 -4.45
C GLY A 105 -0.26 -19.05 -5.37
N GLN A 106 -0.98 -18.05 -5.85
CA GLN A 106 -0.55 -16.95 -6.69
C GLN A 106 -1.51 -15.77 -6.55
N SER A 107 -1.09 -14.58 -6.97
CA SER A 107 -1.96 -13.40 -7.06
C SER A 107 -3.11 -13.65 -8.04
N GLY A 108 -4.31 -13.22 -7.69
CA GLY A 108 -5.48 -13.49 -8.51
C GLY A 108 -6.75 -12.81 -8.01
N SER A 109 -7.90 -13.36 -8.36
CA SER A 109 -9.21 -12.78 -8.02
C SER A 109 -9.50 -12.70 -6.50
N LEU A 110 -8.75 -13.43 -5.68
CA LEU A 110 -8.84 -13.38 -4.21
C LEU A 110 -7.85 -12.39 -3.57
N ALA A 111 -7.24 -11.52 -4.36
CA ALA A 111 -6.30 -10.50 -3.87
C ALA A 111 -6.83 -9.64 -2.70
N PRO A 112 -8.11 -9.21 -2.64
CA PRO A 112 -8.62 -8.51 -1.46
C PRO A 112 -8.56 -9.35 -0.18
N LEU A 113 -8.78 -10.66 -0.28
CA LEU A 113 -8.66 -11.58 0.85
C LEU A 113 -7.21 -11.83 1.24
N ASP A 114 -6.30 -11.88 0.26
CA ASP A 114 -4.86 -11.95 0.53
C ASP A 114 -4.38 -10.68 1.24
N ALA A 115 -4.85 -9.50 0.84
CA ALA A 115 -4.56 -8.25 1.54
C ALA A 115 -5.10 -8.28 2.99
N LEU A 116 -6.34 -8.68 3.19
CA LEU A 116 -6.93 -8.84 4.53
C LEU A 116 -6.13 -9.85 5.37
N ALA A 117 -5.76 -10.98 4.78
CA ALA A 117 -4.95 -11.98 5.44
C ALA A 117 -3.58 -11.43 5.87
N GLY A 118 -2.91 -10.69 4.99
CA GLY A 118 -1.58 -10.15 5.24
C GLY A 118 -1.54 -8.97 6.21
N PHE A 119 -2.48 -8.05 6.12
CA PHE A 119 -2.51 -6.87 7.00
C PHE A 119 -3.19 -7.12 8.34
N VAL A 120 -4.18 -8.03 8.40
CA VAL A 120 -5.03 -8.19 9.58
C VAL A 120 -4.93 -9.60 10.17
N LEU A 121 -5.34 -10.64 9.43
CA LEU A 121 -5.54 -11.96 10.01
C LEU A 121 -4.26 -12.61 10.52
N LEU A 122 -3.18 -12.53 9.74
CA LEU A 122 -1.88 -13.11 10.13
C LEU A 122 -1.20 -12.30 11.24
N PRO A 123 -1.03 -10.96 11.13
CA PRO A 123 -0.37 -10.19 12.18
C PRO A 123 -1.13 -10.21 13.49
N PHE A 124 -2.42 -9.88 13.50
CA PHE A 124 -3.21 -9.78 14.74
C PHE A 124 -3.54 -11.14 15.34
N GLY A 125 -3.86 -12.15 14.50
CA GLY A 125 -4.05 -13.52 14.97
C GLY A 125 -2.80 -14.15 15.61
N ASN A 126 -1.62 -13.61 15.32
CA ASN A 126 -0.35 -14.08 15.87
C ASN A 126 0.42 -12.99 16.63
N PHE A 127 -0.25 -11.92 17.06
CA PHE A 127 0.37 -10.75 17.68
C PHE A 127 1.25 -11.12 18.89
N PHE A 128 0.77 -12.00 19.76
CA PHE A 128 1.51 -12.46 20.94
C PHE A 128 2.48 -13.62 20.65
N LEU A 129 2.60 -14.05 19.38
CA LEU A 129 3.45 -15.16 19.00
C LEU A 129 4.92 -14.93 19.35
N ARG A 130 5.40 -13.68 19.12
CA ARG A 130 6.76 -13.28 19.44
C ARG A 130 7.04 -13.43 20.94
N ALA A 131 6.18 -12.83 21.77
CA ALA A 131 6.31 -12.91 23.22
C ALA A 131 6.31 -14.38 23.68
N ARG A 132 5.33 -15.17 23.22
CA ARG A 132 5.26 -16.61 23.55
C ARG A 132 6.53 -17.37 23.14
N THR A 133 7.10 -17.06 21.96
CA THR A 133 8.31 -17.72 21.48
C THR A 133 9.53 -17.36 22.32
N VAL A 134 9.66 -16.09 22.70
CA VAL A 134 10.76 -15.62 23.57
C VAL A 134 10.61 -16.19 24.98
N PHE A 135 9.41 -16.12 25.57
CA PHE A 135 9.15 -16.69 26.91
C PHE A 135 9.32 -18.19 26.96
N ALA A 136 8.89 -18.94 25.93
CA ALA A 136 9.09 -20.38 25.87
C ALA A 136 10.57 -20.74 25.82
N ALA A 137 11.36 -20.01 25.03
CA ALA A 137 12.80 -20.22 24.93
C ALA A 137 13.53 -19.83 26.24
N LEU A 138 13.11 -18.72 26.85
CA LEU A 138 13.62 -18.31 28.15
C LEU A 138 13.32 -19.37 29.22
N ARG A 139 12.09 -19.90 29.22
CA ARG A 139 11.68 -20.96 30.14
C ARG A 139 12.47 -22.25 29.95
N THR A 140 12.78 -22.66 28.71
CA THR A 140 13.61 -23.84 28.46
C THR A 140 15.04 -23.65 28.91
N HIS A 141 15.62 -22.45 28.76
CA HIS A 141 16.95 -22.11 29.29
C HIS A 141 16.97 -21.92 30.80
N LEU A 142 15.83 -21.51 31.41
CA LEU A 142 15.67 -21.34 32.86
C LEU A 142 15.11 -22.59 33.56
N GLN A 143 14.90 -23.68 32.84
CA GLN A 143 14.26 -24.93 33.31
C GLN A 143 15.16 -25.72 34.27
N ASP A 144 16.38 -25.29 34.52
CA ASP A 144 17.03 -25.51 35.80
C ASP A 144 16.16 -24.88 36.90
N ARG A 145 15.42 -25.74 37.64
CA ARG A 145 14.44 -25.34 38.69
C ARG A 145 14.96 -24.30 39.68
N THR A 146 16.28 -24.16 39.78
CA THR A 146 16.99 -23.17 40.58
C THR A 146 17.01 -21.77 39.93
N GLY A 147 17.05 -21.65 38.59
CA GLY A 147 17.17 -20.36 37.88
C GLY A 147 15.91 -19.49 37.95
N THR A 148 14.73 -20.03 37.68
CA THR A 148 13.48 -19.27 37.71
C THR A 148 13.13 -18.75 39.11
N ARG A 149 13.36 -19.57 40.13
CA ARG A 149 13.19 -19.14 41.54
C ARG A 149 14.22 -18.08 41.94
N LYS A 150 15.48 -18.15 41.41
CA LYS A 150 16.50 -17.12 41.63
C LYS A 150 16.13 -15.79 40.98
N VAL A 151 15.65 -15.78 39.72
CA VAL A 151 15.22 -14.56 39.02
C VAL A 151 13.99 -13.94 39.68
N LEU A 152 12.98 -14.73 40.03
CA LEU A 152 11.82 -14.21 40.76
C LEU A 152 12.20 -13.66 42.13
N ARG A 153 13.06 -14.36 42.88
CA ARG A 153 13.60 -13.84 44.15
C ARG A 153 14.35 -12.52 43.92
N LEU A 154 15.19 -12.44 42.86
CA LEU A 154 15.95 -11.22 42.57
C LEU A 154 15.00 -10.06 42.28
N ILE A 155 13.95 -10.26 41.46
CA ILE A 155 12.96 -9.23 41.14
C ILE A 155 12.20 -8.79 42.40
N VAL A 156 11.71 -9.75 43.21
CA VAL A 156 11.00 -9.44 44.46
C VAL A 156 11.92 -8.74 45.44
N THR A 157 13.16 -9.22 45.60
CA THR A 157 14.16 -8.57 46.46
C THR A 157 14.46 -7.16 46.00
N ALA A 158 14.69 -6.94 44.71
CA ALA A 158 14.93 -5.62 44.15
C ALA A 158 13.72 -4.67 44.36
N ALA A 159 12.51 -5.14 44.14
CA ALA A 159 11.28 -4.37 44.38
C ALA A 159 11.11 -3.98 45.86
N VAL A 160 11.29 -4.93 46.74
CA VAL A 160 11.24 -4.69 48.19
C VAL A 160 12.34 -3.73 48.63
N THR A 161 13.59 -3.92 48.15
CA THR A 161 14.70 -3.03 48.44
C THR A 161 14.44 -1.61 47.97
N LEU A 162 13.93 -1.43 46.73
CA LEU A 162 13.56 -0.12 46.20
C LEU A 162 12.46 0.55 47.03
N ALA A 163 11.44 -0.22 47.42
CA ALA A 163 10.37 0.29 48.29
C ALA A 163 10.92 0.74 49.66
N LEU A 164 11.75 -0.08 50.29
CA LEU A 164 12.39 0.25 51.57
C LEU A 164 13.32 1.46 51.46
N CYS A 165 14.12 1.54 50.39
CA CYS A 165 14.97 2.69 50.13
C CYS A 165 14.11 3.96 49.88
N GLY A 166 12.99 3.87 49.21
CA GLY A 166 12.07 4.99 49.03
C GLY A 166 11.43 5.48 50.32
N VAL A 167 11.02 4.58 51.19
CA VAL A 167 10.49 4.92 52.53
C VAL A 167 11.61 5.55 53.40
N ALA A 168 12.79 4.93 53.44
CA ALA A 168 13.94 5.48 54.19
C ALA A 168 14.35 6.87 53.69
N TRP A 169 14.36 7.06 52.35
CA TRP A 169 14.62 8.36 51.75
C TRP A 169 13.58 9.42 52.17
N GLY A 170 12.30 9.09 52.14
CA GLY A 170 11.23 9.99 52.56
C GLY A 170 11.35 10.41 54.03
N LEU A 171 11.69 9.46 54.93
CA LEU A 171 11.89 9.71 56.35
C LEU A 171 13.15 10.58 56.62
N LEU A 172 14.27 10.31 55.93
CA LEU A 172 15.49 11.09 56.08
C LEU A 172 15.35 12.50 55.51
N ALA A 173 14.64 12.66 54.39
CA ALA A 173 14.33 13.98 53.81
C ALA A 173 13.40 14.81 54.71
N ALA A 174 12.54 14.17 55.49
CA ALA A 174 11.71 14.84 56.47
C ALA A 174 12.47 15.24 57.74
N ALA A 175 13.58 14.53 58.04
CA ALA A 175 14.40 14.75 59.25
C ALA A 175 15.50 15.78 59.04
N ASP A 176 16.05 15.93 57.83
CA ASP A 176 17.18 16.82 57.54
C ASP A 176 16.96 17.61 56.23
N ALA A 177 17.04 18.94 56.35
CA ALA A 177 16.88 19.86 55.22
C ALA A 177 18.00 19.70 54.15
N ASN A 178 19.21 19.39 54.53
CA ASN A 178 20.31 19.14 53.58
C ASN A 178 20.10 17.86 52.81
N PHE A 179 19.53 16.84 53.45
CA PHE A 179 19.16 15.59 52.77
C PHE A 179 17.96 15.79 51.83
N ALA A 180 16.99 16.63 52.18
CA ALA A 180 15.92 17.04 51.32
C ALA A 180 16.42 17.79 50.06
N ALA A 181 17.45 18.66 50.22
CA ALA A 181 18.10 19.34 49.10
C ALA A 181 18.78 18.38 48.11
N LEU A 182 19.40 17.29 48.61
CA LEU A 182 19.90 16.21 47.76
C LEU A 182 18.76 15.53 46.95
N GLY A 183 17.59 15.35 47.55
CA GLY A 183 16.41 14.85 46.91
C GLY A 183 15.94 15.74 45.76
N GLN A 184 15.98 17.05 45.94
CA GLN A 184 15.70 18.02 44.90
C GLN A 184 16.70 17.94 43.74
N GLN A 185 18.00 17.82 44.02
CA GLN A 185 19.02 17.66 42.96
C GLN A 185 18.82 16.38 42.14
N VAL A 186 18.45 15.27 42.77
CA VAL A 186 18.13 14.02 42.10
C VAL A 186 16.86 14.17 41.24
N SER A 187 15.84 14.85 41.80
CA SER A 187 14.61 15.17 41.05
C SER A 187 14.89 16.06 39.86
N ASP A 188 15.72 17.09 40.01
CA ASP A 188 16.11 18.01 38.94
C ASP A 188 16.95 17.32 37.87
N TRP A 189 17.85 16.40 38.27
CA TRP A 189 18.57 15.55 37.33
C TRP A 189 17.62 14.65 36.56
N TRP A 190 16.66 14.01 37.25
CA TRP A 190 15.65 13.16 36.63
C TRP A 190 14.73 13.94 35.69
N ASN A 191 14.30 15.13 36.11
CA ASN A 191 13.50 16.01 35.25
C ASN A 191 14.27 16.51 34.03
N ARG A 192 15.58 16.81 34.19
CA ARG A 192 16.44 17.13 33.03
C ARG A 192 16.58 15.95 32.07
N LEU A 193 16.66 14.73 32.56
CA LEU A 193 16.72 13.52 31.75
C LEU A 193 15.41 13.29 31.03
N LEU A 194 14.28 13.42 31.73
CA LEU A 194 12.93 13.26 31.14
C LEU A 194 12.54 14.42 30.18
N ASN A 195 13.07 15.63 30.42
CA ASN A 195 12.85 16.77 29.54
C ASN A 195 13.84 16.80 28.35
N ASN A 196 14.78 15.85 28.29
CA ASN A 196 15.64 15.72 27.13
C ASN A 196 14.85 15.09 25.98
N VAL A 197 14.49 15.91 25.00
CA VAL A 197 13.72 15.51 23.83
C VAL A 197 14.33 14.27 23.15
N ARG A 198 15.64 14.23 22.99
CA ARG A 198 16.33 13.08 22.37
C ARG A 198 16.17 11.79 23.18
N PHE A 199 16.17 11.87 24.51
CA PHE A 199 15.97 10.70 25.37
C PHE A 199 14.53 10.20 25.29
N ILE A 200 13.55 11.10 25.31
CA ILE A 200 12.14 10.76 25.17
C ILE A 200 11.86 10.13 23.80
N ASP A 201 12.39 10.71 22.73
CA ASP A 201 12.26 10.16 21.37
C ASP A 201 12.83 8.74 21.29
N GLN A 202 14.03 8.51 21.84
CA GLN A 202 14.62 7.16 21.87
C GLN A 202 13.78 6.17 22.67
N LEU A 203 13.27 6.58 23.82
CA LEU A 203 12.40 5.74 24.66
C LEU A 203 11.10 5.42 23.91
N MET A 204 10.52 6.41 23.23
CA MET A 204 9.30 6.23 22.43
C MET A 204 9.54 5.23 21.29
N TYR A 205 10.66 5.34 20.54
CA TYR A 205 11.00 4.37 19.48
C TYR A 205 11.20 2.96 20.03
N ILE A 206 11.84 2.83 21.20
CA ILE A 206 12.03 1.55 21.89
C ILE A 206 10.67 0.94 22.27
N LEU A 207 9.76 1.72 22.85
CA LEU A 207 8.44 1.25 23.26
C LEU A 207 7.56 0.91 22.06
N LEU A 208 7.52 1.77 21.03
CA LEU A 208 6.73 1.54 19.80
C LEU A 208 7.27 0.37 18.97
N SER A 209 8.57 0.06 19.08
CA SER A 209 9.14 -1.10 18.39
C SER A 209 8.61 -2.45 18.91
N LEU A 210 8.06 -2.49 20.11
CA LEU A 210 7.44 -3.70 20.67
C LEU A 210 6.17 -4.10 19.89
N PRO A 211 5.13 -3.25 19.77
CA PRO A 211 3.93 -3.59 19.00
C PRO A 211 4.21 -3.72 17.49
N VAL A 212 5.08 -2.87 16.91
CA VAL A 212 5.48 -2.99 15.50
C VAL A 212 6.20 -4.31 15.25
N GLY A 213 7.15 -4.68 16.12
CA GLY A 213 7.83 -5.96 16.02
C GLY A 213 6.92 -7.16 16.27
N ALA A 214 5.88 -7.01 17.10
CA ALA A 214 4.86 -8.03 17.29
C ALA A 214 4.01 -8.20 16.01
N TRP A 215 3.63 -7.11 15.35
CA TRP A 215 2.89 -7.12 14.09
C TRP A 215 3.72 -7.76 12.96
N LEU A 216 4.96 -7.29 12.75
CA LEU A 216 5.87 -7.84 11.72
C LEU A 216 6.16 -9.33 11.96
N TYR A 217 6.43 -9.71 13.22
CA TYR A 217 6.66 -11.11 13.56
C TYR A 217 5.39 -11.94 13.45
N GLY A 218 4.23 -11.37 13.77
CA GLY A 218 2.92 -11.99 13.59
C GLY A 218 2.65 -12.32 12.13
N LEU A 219 2.99 -11.42 11.22
CA LEU A 219 2.91 -11.64 9.78
C LEU A 219 3.84 -12.78 9.34
N VAL A 220 5.14 -12.67 9.60
CA VAL A 220 6.12 -13.64 9.13
C VAL A 220 6.01 -14.97 9.87
N GLY A 221 6.04 -14.95 11.20
CA GLY A 221 5.95 -16.15 12.04
C GLY A 221 4.61 -16.86 11.93
N GLY A 222 3.52 -16.09 11.77
CA GLY A 222 2.19 -16.62 11.49
C GLY A 222 2.13 -17.34 10.14
N SER A 223 2.74 -16.76 9.11
CA SER A 223 2.86 -17.36 7.78
C SER A 223 3.70 -18.63 7.79
N LEU A 224 4.79 -18.65 8.56
CA LEU A 224 5.68 -19.81 8.66
C LEU A 224 5.09 -20.99 9.43
N ARG A 225 4.24 -20.75 10.42
CA ARG A 225 3.62 -21.82 11.24
C ARG A 225 2.42 -22.46 10.56
N ARG A 226 1.69 -21.75 9.74
CA ARG A 226 0.50 -22.27 9.05
C ARG A 226 0.91 -23.13 7.85
N LYS A 227 0.24 -24.27 7.69
CA LYS A 227 0.43 -25.15 6.51
C LYS A 227 -0.33 -24.66 5.28
N ALA A 228 -1.38 -23.85 5.47
CA ALA A 228 -2.24 -23.33 4.42
C ALA A 228 -2.57 -21.85 4.67
N PRO A 229 -2.95 -21.08 3.64
CA PRO A 229 -3.44 -19.71 3.77
C PRO A 229 -4.60 -19.62 4.78
N PRO A 230 -4.80 -18.45 5.44
CA PRO A 230 -5.94 -18.23 6.34
C PRO A 230 -7.29 -18.47 5.65
N THR A 231 -7.36 -18.14 4.36
CA THR A 231 -8.53 -18.35 3.51
C THR A 231 -8.09 -19.12 2.27
N THR A 232 -8.64 -20.29 2.04
CA THR A 232 -8.31 -21.11 0.87
C THR A 232 -9.30 -20.86 -0.27
N ALA A 233 -8.85 -21.07 -1.51
CA ALA A 233 -9.71 -20.94 -2.69
C ALA A 233 -10.96 -21.84 -2.60
N GLN A 234 -10.84 -23.02 -1.98
CA GLN A 234 -11.96 -23.96 -1.77
C GLN A 234 -13.00 -23.41 -0.80
N GLN A 235 -12.56 -22.84 0.33
CA GLN A 235 -13.46 -22.19 1.30
C GLN A 235 -14.20 -21.01 0.66
N CYS A 236 -13.48 -20.20 -0.11
CA CYS A 236 -14.10 -19.09 -0.84
C CYS A 236 -15.10 -19.59 -1.88
N ALA A 237 -14.78 -20.66 -2.61
CA ALA A 237 -15.70 -21.23 -3.59
C ALA A 237 -16.98 -21.74 -2.94
N ALA A 238 -16.89 -22.41 -1.78
CA ALA A 238 -18.05 -22.88 -1.03
C ALA A 238 -18.95 -21.73 -0.52
N VAL A 239 -18.34 -20.64 -0.02
CA VAL A 239 -19.09 -19.44 0.39
C VAL A 239 -19.75 -18.77 -0.82
N LEU A 240 -19.01 -18.63 -1.93
CA LEU A 240 -19.53 -18.04 -3.17
C LEU A 240 -20.68 -18.84 -3.76
N GLU A 241 -20.67 -20.16 -3.64
CA GLU A 241 -21.77 -21.00 -4.13
C GLU A 241 -23.08 -20.68 -3.41
N ASN A 242 -23.03 -20.45 -2.11
CA ASN A 242 -24.20 -20.00 -1.33
C ASN A 242 -24.65 -18.57 -1.67
N CYS A 243 -23.73 -17.72 -2.18
CA CYS A 243 -24.05 -16.35 -2.60
C CYS A 243 -24.63 -16.25 -4.03
N ARG A 244 -24.64 -17.34 -4.81
CA ARG A 244 -25.16 -17.37 -6.18
C ARG A 244 -26.68 -17.37 -6.20
N VAL A 245 -27.26 -16.19 -6.02
CA VAL A 245 -28.72 -16.02 -5.94
C VAL A 245 -29.35 -15.45 -7.23
N VAL A 246 -28.56 -14.76 -8.09
CA VAL A 246 -29.06 -14.06 -9.27
C VAL A 246 -29.31 -15.03 -10.44
N PRO A 247 -30.57 -15.17 -10.90
CA PRO A 247 -30.88 -15.98 -12.09
C PRO A 247 -30.17 -15.47 -13.35
N ARG A 248 -29.85 -16.37 -14.27
CA ARG A 248 -29.24 -16.01 -15.56
C ARG A 248 -30.07 -15.02 -16.35
N THR A 249 -31.36 -15.17 -16.36
CA THR A 249 -32.29 -14.29 -17.08
C THR A 249 -32.20 -12.85 -16.61
N THR A 250 -32.17 -12.65 -15.26
CA THR A 250 -32.05 -11.34 -14.64
C THR A 250 -30.70 -10.70 -14.98
N ALA A 251 -29.60 -11.47 -14.87
CA ALA A 251 -28.28 -10.98 -15.23
C ALA A 251 -28.18 -10.58 -16.71
N VAL A 252 -28.73 -11.39 -17.61
CA VAL A 252 -28.79 -11.12 -19.05
C VAL A 252 -29.62 -9.87 -19.34
N ALA A 253 -30.82 -9.75 -18.75
CA ALA A 253 -31.69 -8.59 -18.93
C ALA A 253 -31.01 -7.30 -18.45
N ALA A 254 -30.39 -7.31 -17.29
CA ALA A 254 -29.68 -6.15 -16.74
C ALA A 254 -28.51 -5.72 -17.65
N VAL A 255 -27.70 -6.67 -18.12
CA VAL A 255 -26.56 -6.34 -19.01
C VAL A 255 -27.05 -5.88 -20.38
N MET A 256 -28.12 -6.46 -20.93
CA MET A 256 -28.73 -5.98 -22.19
C MET A 256 -29.25 -4.55 -22.06
N ALA A 257 -29.95 -4.23 -20.98
CA ALA A 257 -30.41 -2.86 -20.70
C ALA A 257 -29.23 -1.87 -20.61
N LEU A 258 -28.16 -2.22 -19.91
CA LEU A 258 -26.95 -1.39 -19.84
C LEU A 258 -26.29 -1.24 -21.23
N CYS A 259 -26.16 -2.31 -21.98
CA CYS A 259 -25.65 -2.22 -23.36
C CYS A 259 -26.51 -1.29 -24.24
N GLY A 260 -27.84 -1.30 -24.07
CA GLY A 260 -28.75 -0.38 -24.77
C GLY A 260 -28.47 1.09 -24.38
N VAL A 261 -28.31 1.38 -23.09
CA VAL A 261 -27.96 2.72 -22.63
C VAL A 261 -26.58 3.15 -23.13
N TYR A 262 -25.60 2.25 -23.15
CA TYR A 262 -24.25 2.53 -23.65
C TYR A 262 -24.26 2.79 -25.17
N ALA A 263 -25.03 1.99 -25.92
CA ALA A 263 -25.19 2.21 -27.37
C ALA A 263 -25.84 3.57 -27.68
N LEU A 264 -26.87 3.96 -26.91
CA LEU A 264 -27.48 5.28 -27.01
C LEU A 264 -26.48 6.40 -26.70
N PHE A 265 -25.71 6.25 -25.63
CA PHE A 265 -24.67 7.22 -25.28
C PHE A 265 -23.65 7.41 -26.42
N PHE A 266 -23.12 6.32 -26.99
CA PHE A 266 -22.16 6.40 -28.09
C PHE A 266 -22.79 6.97 -29.36
N ALA A 267 -24.07 6.72 -29.62
CA ALA A 267 -24.79 7.31 -30.76
C ALA A 267 -24.91 8.83 -30.60
N VAL A 268 -25.23 9.32 -29.38
CA VAL A 268 -25.29 10.77 -29.11
C VAL A 268 -23.90 11.40 -29.25
N GLN A 269 -22.88 10.78 -28.65
CA GLN A 269 -21.49 11.28 -28.74
C GLN A 269 -21.00 11.32 -30.20
N ALA A 270 -21.31 10.31 -31.00
CA ALA A 270 -20.97 10.32 -32.40
C ALA A 270 -21.70 11.43 -33.17
N GLY A 271 -22.97 11.71 -32.83
CA GLY A 271 -23.73 12.82 -33.38
C GLY A 271 -23.12 14.19 -33.06
N GLU A 272 -22.68 14.38 -31.79
CA GLU A 272 -22.01 15.61 -31.35
C GLU A 272 -20.67 15.83 -32.07
N TRP A 273 -19.87 14.77 -32.23
CA TRP A 273 -18.60 14.83 -32.96
C TRP A 273 -18.77 15.19 -34.42
N LEU A 274 -19.80 14.64 -35.09
CA LEU A 274 -20.14 14.94 -36.46
C LEU A 274 -20.66 16.38 -36.63
N ALA A 275 -21.39 16.90 -35.62
CA ALA A 275 -21.94 18.27 -35.62
C ALA A 275 -20.91 19.32 -35.21
N ALA A 276 -19.98 18.98 -34.31
CA ALA A 276 -18.99 19.92 -33.76
C ALA A 276 -17.76 20.11 -34.66
N ALA A 277 -17.56 19.28 -35.67
CA ALA A 277 -16.47 19.42 -36.64
C ALA A 277 -16.38 20.81 -37.34
N PRO A 278 -17.48 21.57 -37.52
CA PRO A 278 -17.41 22.94 -38.05
C PRO A 278 -17.51 24.05 -36.97
N LEU A 279 -17.76 23.75 -35.69
CA LEU A 279 -17.96 24.74 -34.66
C LEU A 279 -16.66 24.85 -33.84
N GLY A 280 -15.87 25.93 -34.07
CA GLY A 280 -14.75 26.30 -33.18
C GLY A 280 -15.33 26.63 -31.81
N LEU A 281 -15.30 25.65 -30.89
CA LEU A 281 -15.64 25.88 -29.48
C LEU A 281 -14.51 26.65 -28.79
N ASP A 282 -14.82 27.70 -28.06
CA ASP A 282 -13.85 28.46 -27.31
C ASP A 282 -13.15 27.59 -26.24
N ALA A 283 -11.84 27.77 -26.09
CA ALA A 283 -10.97 26.93 -25.27
C ALA A 283 -11.42 26.70 -23.82
N PRO A 284 -12.01 27.67 -23.07
CA PRO A 284 -12.47 27.47 -21.70
C PRO A 284 -13.61 26.47 -21.60
N ASP A 285 -14.59 26.53 -22.47
CA ASP A 285 -15.76 25.62 -22.46
C ASP A 285 -15.37 24.22 -22.88
N THR A 286 -14.41 24.11 -23.80
CA THR A 286 -13.86 22.82 -24.26
C THR A 286 -13.07 22.13 -23.14
N ALA A 287 -12.31 22.88 -22.32
CA ALA A 287 -11.58 22.35 -21.19
C ALA A 287 -12.53 21.83 -20.08
N ALA A 288 -13.55 22.60 -19.73
CA ALA A 288 -14.56 22.20 -18.75
C ALA A 288 -15.33 20.95 -19.19
N PHE A 289 -15.71 20.87 -20.47
CA PHE A 289 -16.35 19.72 -21.08
C PHE A 289 -15.44 18.46 -21.04
N ALA A 290 -14.15 18.63 -21.33
CA ALA A 290 -13.20 17.51 -21.28
C ALA A 290 -13.00 17.00 -19.85
N VAL A 291 -12.87 17.90 -18.86
CA VAL A 291 -12.68 17.52 -17.45
C VAL A 291 -13.88 16.77 -16.90
N ASN A 292 -15.06 17.35 -16.99
CA ASN A 292 -16.27 16.76 -16.43
C ASN A 292 -16.59 15.44 -17.10
N GLY A 293 -16.48 15.37 -18.43
CA GLY A 293 -16.70 14.15 -19.17
C GLY A 293 -15.70 13.02 -18.86
N PHE A 294 -14.44 13.34 -18.56
CA PHE A 294 -13.43 12.34 -18.20
C PHE A 294 -13.78 11.60 -16.91
N TRP A 295 -14.14 12.32 -15.85
CA TRP A 295 -14.47 11.69 -14.56
C TRP A 295 -15.73 10.86 -14.62
N GLU A 296 -16.73 11.29 -15.40
CA GLU A 296 -17.96 10.50 -15.61
C GLU A 296 -17.67 9.19 -16.36
N LEU A 297 -16.84 9.21 -17.39
CA LEU A 297 -16.43 8.02 -18.10
C LEU A 297 -15.65 7.04 -17.20
N LEU A 298 -14.81 7.57 -16.29
CA LEU A 298 -14.08 6.75 -15.32
C LEU A 298 -15.04 6.03 -14.36
N LYS A 299 -16.08 6.73 -13.88
CA LYS A 299 -17.12 6.15 -13.02
C LYS A 299 -17.92 5.07 -13.77
N ILE A 300 -18.26 5.30 -15.04
CA ILE A 300 -18.94 4.30 -15.88
C ILE A 300 -18.08 3.07 -16.07
N LEU A 301 -16.78 3.24 -16.29
CA LEU A 301 -15.83 2.13 -16.42
C LEU A 301 -15.73 1.32 -15.14
N LEU A 302 -15.69 1.98 -13.97
CA LEU A 302 -15.74 1.32 -12.67
C LEU A 302 -17.06 0.59 -12.44
N LEU A 303 -18.20 1.18 -12.82
CA LEU A 303 -19.51 0.53 -12.78
C LEU A 303 -19.51 -0.74 -13.65
N ASN A 304 -18.91 -0.68 -14.84
CA ASN A 304 -18.79 -1.83 -15.75
C ASN A 304 -18.05 -3.00 -15.06
N PHE A 305 -16.92 -2.72 -14.38
CA PHE A 305 -16.20 -3.73 -13.60
C PHE A 305 -17.02 -4.24 -12.40
N ALA A 306 -17.75 -3.35 -11.71
CA ALA A 306 -18.62 -3.74 -10.60
C ALA A 306 -19.73 -4.70 -11.04
N VAL A 307 -20.35 -4.44 -12.22
CA VAL A 307 -21.35 -5.33 -12.79
C VAL A 307 -20.75 -6.68 -13.18
N LEU A 308 -19.59 -6.71 -13.83
CA LEU A 308 -18.89 -7.96 -14.15
C LEU A 308 -18.53 -8.75 -12.90
N ALA A 309 -18.03 -8.10 -11.87
CA ALA A 309 -17.73 -8.71 -10.57
C ALA A 309 -19.03 -9.23 -9.92
N GLY A 310 -20.08 -8.41 -9.88
CA GLY A 310 -21.38 -8.80 -9.34
C GLY A 310 -21.93 -10.05 -10.00
N ILE A 311 -21.86 -10.15 -11.32
CA ILE A 311 -22.30 -11.33 -12.05
C ILE A 311 -21.41 -12.54 -11.77
N GLN A 312 -20.12 -12.34 -11.65
CA GLN A 312 -19.19 -13.42 -11.32
C GLN A 312 -19.39 -13.97 -9.90
N PHE A 313 -19.73 -13.11 -8.93
CA PHE A 313 -19.93 -13.50 -7.53
C PHE A 313 -21.36 -13.99 -7.26
N PHE A 314 -22.39 -13.32 -7.79
CA PHE A 314 -23.78 -13.58 -7.44
C PHE A 314 -24.58 -14.33 -8.53
N GLY A 315 -24.04 -14.41 -9.76
CA GLY A 315 -24.72 -15.08 -10.88
C GLY A 315 -24.68 -16.59 -10.77
N ARG A 316 -25.85 -17.24 -10.94
CA ARG A 316 -25.98 -18.70 -10.99
C ARG A 316 -25.35 -19.33 -12.23
N ALA A 317 -25.27 -18.58 -13.33
CA ALA A 317 -24.67 -19.04 -14.57
C ALA A 317 -23.93 -17.91 -15.29
N PRO A 318 -22.90 -18.23 -16.11
CA PRO A 318 -22.17 -17.22 -16.88
C PRO A 318 -23.08 -16.57 -17.95
N LEU A 319 -22.72 -15.33 -18.31
CA LEU A 319 -23.35 -14.62 -19.43
C LEU A 319 -23.10 -15.35 -20.76
N PRO A 320 -24.01 -15.22 -21.75
CA PRO A 320 -23.74 -15.61 -23.14
C PRO A 320 -22.46 -14.93 -23.63
N LYS A 321 -21.58 -15.67 -24.31
CA LYS A 321 -20.28 -15.14 -24.77
C LYS A 321 -20.39 -13.88 -25.61
N ALA A 322 -21.39 -13.83 -26.53
CA ALA A 322 -21.61 -12.66 -27.37
C ALA A 322 -21.95 -11.42 -26.52
N LEU A 323 -22.88 -11.55 -25.55
CA LEU A 323 -23.28 -10.45 -24.69
C LEU A 323 -22.12 -9.99 -23.80
N ALA A 324 -21.37 -10.94 -23.22
CA ALA A 324 -20.19 -10.64 -22.43
C ALA A 324 -19.12 -9.90 -23.25
N ALA A 325 -18.92 -10.30 -24.53
CA ALA A 325 -17.97 -9.64 -25.43
C ALA A 325 -18.42 -8.21 -25.77
N VAL A 326 -19.69 -8.01 -26.06
CA VAL A 326 -20.24 -6.66 -26.32
C VAL A 326 -20.10 -5.77 -25.09
N PHE A 327 -20.48 -6.27 -23.94
CA PHE A 327 -20.37 -5.51 -22.67
C PHE A 327 -18.93 -5.14 -22.31
N CYS A 328 -17.99 -6.08 -22.43
CA CYS A 328 -16.56 -5.81 -22.24
C CYS A 328 -16.01 -4.88 -23.33
N GLY A 329 -16.53 -4.99 -24.58
CA GLY A 329 -16.18 -4.10 -25.68
C GLY A 329 -16.56 -2.64 -25.38
N PHE A 330 -17.72 -2.38 -24.80
CA PHE A 330 -18.09 -1.05 -24.30
C PHE A 330 -17.10 -0.55 -23.23
N GLY A 331 -16.62 -1.43 -22.33
CA GLY A 331 -15.58 -1.05 -21.36
C GLY A 331 -14.30 -0.56 -22.04
N VAL A 332 -13.85 -1.23 -23.10
CA VAL A 332 -12.69 -0.78 -23.89
C VAL A 332 -12.99 0.53 -24.61
N ALA A 333 -14.19 0.68 -25.19
CA ALA A 333 -14.60 1.92 -25.86
C ALA A 333 -14.67 3.11 -24.89
N PHE A 334 -15.20 2.94 -23.69
CA PHE A 334 -15.18 3.97 -22.64
C PHE A 334 -13.76 4.36 -22.22
N ALA A 335 -12.86 3.38 -22.07
CA ALA A 335 -11.47 3.66 -21.76
C ALA A 335 -10.79 4.46 -22.89
N ALA A 336 -11.04 4.12 -24.14
CA ALA A 336 -10.53 4.85 -25.31
C ALA A 336 -11.08 6.28 -25.40
N LEU A 337 -12.39 6.47 -25.15
CA LEU A 337 -13.01 7.79 -25.14
C LEU A 337 -12.47 8.65 -23.98
N ALA A 338 -12.29 8.06 -22.80
CA ALA A 338 -11.69 8.76 -21.65
C ALA A 338 -10.23 9.14 -21.94
N ALA A 339 -9.46 8.30 -22.63
CA ALA A 339 -8.10 8.61 -23.06
C ALA A 339 -8.08 9.79 -24.05
N GLY A 340 -8.99 9.82 -25.00
CA GLY A 340 -9.15 10.95 -25.91
C GLY A 340 -9.48 12.26 -25.19
N LYS A 341 -10.45 12.24 -24.26
CA LYS A 341 -10.79 13.43 -23.45
C LYS A 341 -9.62 13.90 -22.59
N LEU A 342 -8.89 12.97 -21.95
CA LEU A 342 -7.70 13.32 -21.17
C LEU A 342 -6.59 13.91 -22.05
N ALA A 343 -6.37 13.37 -23.25
CA ALA A 343 -5.41 13.92 -24.19
C ALA A 343 -5.76 15.36 -24.57
N VAL A 344 -7.00 15.62 -24.93
CA VAL A 344 -7.49 16.99 -25.21
C VAL A 344 -7.30 17.90 -24.00
N TYR A 345 -7.60 17.40 -22.80
CA TYR A 345 -7.43 18.18 -21.58
C TYR A 345 -5.96 18.56 -21.30
N VAL A 346 -5.02 17.63 -21.50
CA VAL A 346 -3.57 17.90 -21.34
C VAL A 346 -3.06 18.86 -22.42
N THR A 347 -3.55 18.74 -23.66
CA THR A 347 -3.14 19.65 -24.74
C THR A 347 -3.63 21.08 -24.54
N LEU A 348 -4.82 21.27 -23.96
CA LEU A 348 -5.40 22.61 -23.73
C LEU A 348 -4.90 23.29 -22.44
N CYS A 349 -4.66 22.52 -21.39
CA CYS A 349 -4.47 23.06 -20.05
C CYS A 349 -3.10 22.66 -19.43
N ALA A 350 -2.14 22.28 -20.24
CA ALA A 350 -0.81 21.84 -19.81
C ALA A 350 -0.79 20.56 -18.94
N LEU A 351 0.37 20.10 -18.52
CA LEU A 351 0.54 18.89 -17.72
C LEU A 351 0.61 19.22 -16.23
N THR A 352 -0.16 18.50 -15.42
CA THR A 352 -0.09 18.61 -13.95
C THR A 352 0.16 17.23 -13.32
N PRO A 353 0.69 17.16 -12.08
CA PRO A 353 0.87 15.90 -11.37
C PRO A 353 -0.42 15.07 -11.26
N ARG A 354 -1.55 15.74 -11.06
CA ARG A 354 -2.88 15.09 -10.98
C ARG A 354 -3.28 14.46 -12.31
N ARG A 355 -3.04 15.16 -13.44
CA ARG A 355 -3.33 14.62 -14.80
C ARG A 355 -2.42 13.45 -15.11
N PHE A 356 -1.16 13.51 -14.69
CA PHE A 356 -0.21 12.41 -14.84
C PHE A 356 -0.68 11.16 -14.09
N THR A 357 -1.12 11.33 -12.84
CA THR A 357 -1.70 10.22 -12.04
C THR A 357 -3.01 9.70 -12.64
N ALA A 358 -3.89 10.59 -13.14
CA ALA A 358 -5.13 10.21 -13.81
C ALA A 358 -4.87 9.39 -15.08
N ALA A 359 -3.85 9.75 -15.86
CA ALA A 359 -3.42 8.99 -17.04
C ALA A 359 -2.98 7.57 -16.66
N TRP A 360 -2.23 7.41 -15.57
CA TRP A 360 -1.85 6.09 -15.08
C TRP A 360 -3.06 5.28 -14.60
N CYS A 361 -3.99 5.87 -13.84
CA CYS A 361 -5.22 5.19 -13.42
C CYS A 361 -6.02 4.70 -14.64
N LEU A 362 -6.17 5.56 -15.65
CA LEU A 362 -6.86 5.20 -16.87
C LEU A 362 -6.14 4.09 -17.63
N PHE A 363 -4.79 4.12 -17.70
CA PHE A 363 -4.01 3.05 -18.30
C PHE A 363 -4.29 1.70 -17.62
N VAL A 364 -4.27 1.64 -16.29
CA VAL A 364 -4.57 0.42 -15.53
C VAL A 364 -5.98 -0.08 -15.80
N LEU A 365 -6.97 0.82 -15.81
CA LEU A 365 -8.37 0.46 -16.10
C LEU A 365 -8.55 0.00 -17.54
N ALA A 366 -7.88 0.62 -18.51
CA ALA A 366 -7.88 0.20 -19.90
C ALA A 366 -7.29 -1.21 -20.06
N VAL A 367 -6.16 -1.50 -19.41
CA VAL A 367 -5.58 -2.84 -19.37
C VAL A 367 -6.57 -3.85 -18.77
N CYS A 368 -7.25 -3.49 -17.67
CA CYS A 368 -8.27 -4.35 -17.06
C CYS A 368 -9.43 -4.61 -18.03
N ALA A 369 -9.90 -3.60 -18.77
CA ALA A 369 -10.98 -3.74 -19.75
C ALA A 369 -10.58 -4.67 -20.91
N VAL A 370 -9.37 -4.49 -21.44
CA VAL A 370 -8.84 -5.37 -22.49
C VAL A 370 -8.69 -6.81 -21.99
N LEU A 371 -8.13 -7.01 -20.79
CA LEU A 371 -7.98 -8.34 -20.19
C LEU A 371 -9.33 -9.00 -19.91
N ALA A 372 -10.35 -8.23 -19.49
CA ALA A 372 -11.71 -8.73 -19.32
C ALA A 372 -12.30 -9.20 -20.67
N LEU A 373 -12.13 -8.41 -21.74
CA LEU A 373 -12.56 -8.77 -23.07
C LEU A 373 -11.86 -10.03 -23.61
N VAL A 374 -10.52 -10.09 -23.49
CA VAL A 374 -9.73 -11.25 -23.94
C VAL A 374 -10.13 -12.51 -23.18
N ARG A 375 -10.43 -12.40 -21.88
CA ARG A 375 -10.89 -13.52 -21.04
C ARG A 375 -12.20 -14.14 -21.51
N VAL A 376 -13.07 -13.41 -22.19
CA VAL A 376 -14.29 -13.97 -22.79
C VAL A 376 -13.98 -15.03 -23.83
N PHE A 377 -12.90 -14.83 -24.60
CA PHE A 377 -12.51 -15.70 -25.72
C PHE A 377 -11.43 -16.72 -25.34
N LYS A 378 -10.49 -16.34 -24.45
CA LYS A 378 -9.34 -17.17 -24.05
C LYS A 378 -9.28 -17.31 -22.52
N PRO A 379 -9.02 -18.52 -21.99
CA PRO A 379 -8.90 -18.75 -20.55
C PRO A 379 -7.56 -18.21 -20.01
N ILE A 380 -7.46 -16.89 -19.85
CA ILE A 380 -6.28 -16.23 -19.30
C ILE A 380 -6.48 -15.90 -17.82
N PRO A 381 -5.41 -15.85 -17.01
CA PRO A 381 -5.46 -15.39 -15.61
C PRO A 381 -5.56 -13.87 -15.54
N ALA A 382 -6.68 -13.29 -16.04
CA ALA A 382 -6.85 -11.85 -16.21
C ALA A 382 -6.62 -11.04 -14.92
N ALA A 383 -7.11 -11.52 -13.78
CA ALA A 383 -6.92 -10.85 -12.49
C ALA A 383 -5.42 -10.77 -12.10
N LYS A 384 -4.67 -11.86 -12.31
CA LYS A 384 -3.22 -11.87 -12.05
C LYS A 384 -2.49 -10.87 -12.96
N LEU A 385 -2.81 -10.88 -14.25
CA LEU A 385 -2.19 -9.99 -15.23
C LEU A 385 -2.54 -8.52 -14.93
N ALA A 386 -3.77 -8.23 -14.51
CA ALA A 386 -4.20 -6.89 -14.10
C ALA A 386 -3.41 -6.40 -12.86
N ILE A 387 -3.27 -7.26 -11.84
CA ILE A 387 -2.49 -6.94 -10.63
C ILE A 387 -1.03 -6.67 -10.99
N PHE A 388 -0.43 -7.50 -11.86
CA PHE A 388 0.96 -7.30 -12.28
C PHE A 388 1.13 -6.03 -13.10
N ALA A 389 0.20 -5.76 -14.04
CA ALA A 389 0.23 -4.52 -14.82
C ALA A 389 0.13 -3.29 -13.90
N ALA A 390 -0.78 -3.30 -12.92
CA ALA A 390 -0.92 -2.23 -11.97
C ALA A 390 0.35 -2.06 -11.10
N ALA A 391 0.88 -3.15 -10.53
CA ALA A 391 2.05 -3.10 -9.66
C ALA A 391 3.31 -2.64 -10.40
N VAL A 392 3.59 -3.22 -11.59
CA VAL A 392 4.77 -2.88 -12.38
C VAL A 392 4.68 -1.45 -12.92
N SER A 393 3.53 -1.06 -13.48
CA SER A 393 3.36 0.30 -14.01
C SER A 393 3.40 1.35 -12.91
N PHE A 394 2.85 1.08 -11.72
CA PHE A 394 2.98 1.97 -10.56
C PHE A 394 4.44 2.11 -10.10
N THR A 395 5.15 0.99 -10.02
CA THR A 395 6.57 1.01 -9.68
C THR A 395 7.38 1.84 -10.67
N LEU A 396 7.17 1.62 -11.98
CA LEU A 396 7.82 2.40 -13.04
C LEU A 396 7.47 3.88 -12.94
N LEU A 397 6.21 4.21 -12.67
CA LEU A 397 5.76 5.58 -12.48
C LEU A 397 6.50 6.27 -11.32
N CYS A 398 6.68 5.58 -10.20
CA CYS A 398 7.42 6.11 -9.05
C CYS A 398 8.94 6.19 -9.30
N CYS A 399 9.48 5.37 -10.21
CA CYS A 399 10.89 5.43 -10.62
C CYS A 399 11.18 6.51 -11.66
N VAL A 400 10.18 7.25 -12.11
CA VAL A 400 10.34 8.44 -12.97
C VAL A 400 10.25 9.68 -12.10
N ASN A 401 11.11 10.66 -12.35
CA ASN A 401 10.99 11.96 -11.70
C ASN A 401 9.82 12.76 -12.32
N VAL A 402 8.61 12.53 -11.79
CA VAL A 402 7.38 13.17 -12.29
C VAL A 402 7.46 14.69 -12.14
N LYS A 403 8.07 15.20 -11.06
CA LYS A 403 8.27 16.63 -10.84
C LYS A 403 9.01 17.25 -12.01
N GLN A 404 10.18 16.70 -12.33
CA GLN A 404 11.00 17.22 -13.43
C GLN A 404 10.30 17.09 -14.78
N ARG A 405 9.58 15.99 -15.03
CA ARG A 405 8.83 15.81 -16.28
C ARG A 405 7.71 16.83 -16.46
N VAL A 406 7.00 17.16 -15.38
CA VAL A 406 5.96 18.20 -15.42
C VAL A 406 6.59 19.57 -15.70
N ILE A 407 7.70 19.89 -15.05
CA ILE A 407 8.45 21.14 -15.29
C ILE A 407 8.92 21.20 -16.74
N ASP A 408 9.64 20.19 -17.23
CA ASP A 408 10.22 20.16 -18.58
C ASP A 408 9.15 20.34 -19.67
N VAL A 409 8.02 19.64 -19.54
CA VAL A 409 6.93 19.71 -20.50
C VAL A 409 6.28 21.10 -20.53
N ASN A 410 6.00 21.68 -19.35
CA ASN A 410 5.34 22.98 -19.28
C ASN A 410 6.27 24.12 -19.73
N LEU A 411 7.58 24.07 -19.41
CA LEU A 411 8.55 25.02 -19.92
C LEU A 411 8.70 24.92 -21.44
N ALA A 412 8.81 23.70 -21.98
CA ALA A 412 8.91 23.51 -23.43
C ALA A 412 7.67 24.02 -24.19
N ARG A 413 6.46 23.90 -23.60
CA ARG A 413 5.23 24.45 -24.18
C ARG A 413 5.22 25.96 -24.17
N TYR A 414 5.66 26.57 -23.10
CA TYR A 414 5.79 28.04 -22.99
C TYR A 414 6.84 28.58 -23.97
N GLU A 415 8.01 27.96 -24.05
CA GLU A 415 9.07 28.32 -25.02
C GLU A 415 8.62 28.17 -26.47
N ALA A 416 7.74 27.18 -26.75
CA ALA A 416 7.15 26.98 -28.08
C ALA A 416 6.01 27.97 -28.38
N GLY A 417 5.63 28.85 -27.46
CA GLY A 417 4.51 29.80 -27.60
C GLY A 417 3.14 29.15 -27.65
N ILE A 418 3.01 27.91 -27.11
CA ILE A 418 1.73 27.18 -27.03
C ILE A 418 0.91 27.72 -25.87
N ASP A 419 1.56 27.97 -24.74
CA ASP A 419 0.95 28.56 -23.54
C ASP A 419 1.40 30.02 -23.44
N GLU A 420 0.46 30.94 -23.25
CA GLU A 420 0.76 32.39 -23.13
C GLU A 420 1.39 32.72 -21.78
N GLU A 421 1.03 31.98 -20.71
CA GLU A 421 1.54 32.17 -19.35
C GLU A 421 1.92 30.83 -18.72
N LEU A 422 2.93 30.87 -17.84
CA LEU A 422 3.32 29.72 -17.04
C LEU A 422 2.41 29.55 -15.82
N ASP A 423 1.93 28.34 -15.57
CA ASP A 423 1.23 27.99 -14.33
C ASP A 423 2.24 27.83 -13.18
N TRP A 424 2.58 28.96 -12.55
CA TRP A 424 3.50 29.02 -11.42
C TRP A 424 3.06 28.14 -10.24
N GLY A 425 1.74 27.97 -10.04
CA GLY A 425 1.21 27.11 -8.98
C GLY A 425 1.64 25.65 -9.18
N VAL A 426 1.53 25.14 -10.39
CA VAL A 426 1.97 23.78 -10.75
C VAL A 426 3.51 23.65 -10.67
N LEU A 427 4.25 24.65 -11.13
CA LEU A 427 5.71 24.63 -11.08
C LEU A 427 6.22 24.62 -9.62
N TRP A 428 5.63 25.41 -8.72
CA TRP A 428 5.97 25.41 -7.30
C TRP A 428 5.58 24.10 -6.59
N GLU A 429 4.42 23.51 -6.93
CA GLU A 429 4.04 22.18 -6.43
C GLU A 429 5.11 21.13 -6.82
N CYS A 430 5.76 21.30 -7.96
CA CYS A 430 6.86 20.45 -8.43
C CYS A 430 8.23 20.85 -7.85
N GLY A 431 8.33 21.93 -7.09
CA GLY A 431 9.57 22.40 -6.46
C GLY A 431 10.47 23.23 -7.38
N TYR A 432 9.93 23.80 -8.46
CA TYR A 432 10.67 24.72 -9.32
C TYR A 432 10.92 26.04 -8.59
N GLN A 433 12.18 26.51 -8.60
CA GLN A 433 12.57 27.80 -8.06
C GLN A 433 13.21 28.62 -9.17
N GLU A 434 12.71 29.83 -9.39
CA GLU A 434 13.16 30.74 -10.45
C GLU A 434 14.65 31.15 -10.35
N SER A 435 15.24 31.06 -9.14
CA SER A 435 16.64 31.40 -8.87
C SER A 435 17.66 30.42 -9.50
N ALA A 436 17.24 29.34 -10.12
CA ALA A 436 18.12 28.39 -10.80
C ALA A 436 18.28 28.67 -12.31
N ALA A 437 17.61 29.71 -12.83
CA ALA A 437 17.59 30.07 -14.27
C ALA A 437 18.36 31.36 -14.62
N GLN A 438 19.08 31.98 -13.64
CA GLN A 438 20.00 33.11 -13.87
C GLN A 438 21.48 32.64 -13.76
#